data_b811e062225838b494d0a2c3e7350c12
#
_entry.id   b811e062225838b494d0a2c3e7350c12
#
_cell.length_a   1.000
_cell.length_b   1.000
_cell.length_c   1.000
_cell.angle_alpha   90.00
_cell.angle_beta   90.00
_cell.angle_gamma   90.00
#
_symmetry.space_group_name_H-M   'P 1'
#
loop_
_entity.id
_entity.type
_entity.pdbx_description
1 polymer ?
#
loop_
_entity_poly.entity_id
_entity_poly.type
_entity_poly.pdbx_seq_one_letter_code
_entity_poly.pdbx_strand_id
1 'polypeptide(L)'
;MDNREFERRLNSEGYNLIAGCDEVGRGCIAGPVYACAIIMPNDSNIEGVTDSKKLTDKKRRILKDQILKEAISYAVVAISNQEIDEINILEASRKAMEEALKKLETKPDYILTDAMKIHTDIPFESIIKGDERSYTIGCASIVAKVIRDDLMIELAKEFPGYDWDKNKGYPTPFHKKQLSVLGITKHHRLTYEPVKLCMEGINK
;
A
#
# COMPACT_ATOMS: atom_id res chain seq x y z
N MET A 1 0.93 1.12 -22.59
CA MET A 1 0.95 -0.35 -22.38
C MET A 1 -0.44 -0.71 -21.87
N ASP A 2 -1.06 -1.72 -22.43
CA ASP A 2 -2.38 -2.14 -21.99
C ASP A 2 -2.25 -2.92 -20.67
N ASN A 3 -2.77 -2.37 -19.60
CA ASN A 3 -2.70 -2.96 -18.26
C ASN A 3 -3.98 -3.70 -17.85
N ARG A 4 -4.80 -4.15 -18.85
CA ARG A 4 -6.06 -4.85 -18.62
C ARG A 4 -6.08 -6.29 -19.14
N GLU A 5 -4.93 -6.83 -19.49
CA GLU A 5 -4.83 -8.17 -20.02
C GLU A 5 -5.38 -9.24 -19.06
N PHE A 6 -5.04 -9.10 -17.77
CA PHE A 6 -5.50 -10.03 -16.73
C PHE A 6 -7.02 -9.95 -16.53
N GLU A 7 -7.56 -8.75 -16.39
CA GLU A 7 -9.00 -8.55 -16.20
C GLU A 7 -9.80 -9.07 -17.41
N ARG A 8 -9.36 -8.77 -18.65
CA ARG A 8 -10.04 -9.27 -19.85
C ARG A 8 -10.00 -10.79 -19.97
N ARG A 9 -8.86 -11.41 -19.67
CA ARG A 9 -8.73 -12.86 -19.63
C ARG A 9 -9.71 -13.46 -18.64
N LEU A 10 -9.72 -13.00 -17.39
CA LEU A 10 -10.58 -13.47 -16.33
C LEU A 10 -12.06 -13.25 -16.66
N ASN A 11 -12.42 -12.10 -17.25
CA ASN A 11 -13.80 -11.86 -17.71
C ASN A 11 -14.22 -12.86 -18.79
N SER A 12 -13.32 -13.25 -19.71
CA SER A 12 -13.61 -14.28 -20.72
C SER A 12 -13.77 -15.68 -20.12
N GLU A 13 -13.18 -15.92 -18.94
CA GLU A 13 -13.32 -17.15 -18.15
C GLU A 13 -14.58 -17.13 -17.25
N GLY A 14 -15.34 -16.01 -17.24
CA GLY A 14 -16.61 -15.88 -16.52
C GLY A 14 -16.53 -15.18 -15.16
N TYR A 15 -15.37 -14.72 -14.73
CA TYR A 15 -15.21 -13.91 -13.52
C TYR A 15 -15.61 -12.45 -13.79
N ASN A 16 -16.44 -11.85 -12.91
CA ASN A 16 -17.00 -10.52 -13.12
C ASN A 16 -16.67 -9.52 -12.00
N LEU A 17 -16.37 -10.01 -10.81
CA LEU A 17 -16.05 -9.23 -9.63
C LEU A 17 -14.58 -9.45 -9.24
N ILE A 18 -13.68 -8.88 -10.03
CA ILE A 18 -12.23 -9.04 -9.85
C ILE A 18 -11.71 -8.00 -8.86
N ALA A 19 -11.19 -8.45 -7.71
CA ALA A 19 -10.54 -7.56 -6.76
C ALA A 19 -9.04 -7.43 -7.08
N GLY A 20 -8.54 -6.20 -7.15
CA GLY A 20 -7.11 -5.89 -7.11
C GLY A 20 -6.67 -5.55 -5.70
N CYS A 21 -5.50 -5.99 -5.30
CA CYS A 21 -4.95 -5.71 -3.97
C CYS A 21 -3.46 -5.37 -4.03
N ASP A 22 -3.07 -4.27 -3.35
CA ASP A 22 -1.68 -3.82 -3.25
C ASP A 22 -1.41 -3.25 -1.85
N GLU A 23 -0.14 -3.26 -1.43
CA GLU A 23 0.32 -2.67 -0.18
C GLU A 23 1.32 -1.54 -0.39
N VAL A 24 1.41 -0.65 0.59
CA VAL A 24 2.34 0.48 0.62
C VAL A 24 2.97 0.66 2.00
N GLY A 25 4.24 1.02 2.01
CA GLY A 25 4.96 1.35 3.24
C GLY A 25 5.83 0.23 3.80
N ARG A 26 6.12 -0.84 3.06
CA ARG A 26 6.98 -1.94 3.53
C ARG A 26 8.39 -1.49 3.92
N GLY A 27 9.03 -0.72 3.06
CA GLY A 27 10.42 -0.26 3.27
C GLY A 27 10.56 0.96 4.20
N CYS A 28 9.48 1.43 4.80
CA CYS A 28 9.53 2.56 5.72
C CYS A 28 10.01 2.14 7.10
N ILE A 29 10.81 2.98 7.75
CA ILE A 29 11.28 2.77 9.14
C ILE A 29 10.35 3.41 10.17
N ALA A 30 9.31 4.13 9.71
CA ALA A 30 8.28 4.73 10.55
C ALA A 30 6.90 4.62 9.91
N GLY A 31 5.87 4.52 10.78
CA GLY A 31 4.48 4.44 10.40
C GLY A 31 4.01 3.03 10.00
N PRO A 32 2.69 2.86 9.83
CA PRO A 32 2.07 1.59 9.49
C PRO A 32 2.34 1.16 8.04
N VAL A 33 2.10 -0.13 7.75
CA VAL A 33 1.88 -0.63 6.39
C VAL A 33 0.38 -0.55 6.09
N TYR A 34 0.03 -0.14 4.88
CA TYR A 34 -1.34 -0.06 4.39
C TYR A 34 -1.54 -1.05 3.25
N ALA A 35 -2.73 -1.63 3.14
CA ALA A 35 -3.17 -2.31 1.95
C ALA A 35 -4.55 -1.78 1.52
N CYS A 36 -4.79 -1.77 0.21
CA CYS A 36 -6.08 -1.51 -0.38
C CYS A 36 -6.52 -2.74 -1.18
N ALA A 37 -7.77 -3.15 -1.00
CA ALA A 37 -8.48 -4.04 -1.89
C ALA A 37 -9.58 -3.25 -2.59
N ILE A 38 -9.76 -3.44 -3.91
CA ILE A 38 -10.73 -2.70 -4.70
C ILE A 38 -11.30 -3.56 -5.83
N ILE A 39 -12.60 -3.42 -6.09
CA ILE A 39 -13.29 -4.00 -7.25
C ILE A 39 -13.73 -2.84 -8.14
N MET A 40 -13.27 -2.84 -9.38
CA MET A 40 -13.64 -1.85 -10.38
C MET A 40 -14.68 -2.44 -11.36
N PRO A 41 -15.56 -1.61 -11.94
CA PRO A 41 -16.42 -2.07 -13.05
C PRO A 41 -15.58 -2.59 -14.23
N ASN A 42 -16.07 -3.62 -14.91
CA ASN A 42 -15.37 -4.23 -16.05
C ASN A 42 -15.13 -3.27 -17.21
N ASP A 43 -15.95 -2.26 -17.36
CA ASP A 43 -15.86 -1.19 -18.37
C ASP A 43 -15.17 0.07 -17.88
N SER A 44 -14.80 0.16 -16.58
CA SER A 44 -14.05 1.31 -16.03
C SER A 44 -12.73 1.50 -16.78
N ASN A 45 -12.41 2.72 -17.16
CA ASN A 45 -11.19 3.06 -17.90
C ASN A 45 -10.66 4.45 -17.52
N ILE A 46 -10.21 4.60 -16.29
CA ILE A 46 -9.63 5.85 -15.81
C ILE A 46 -8.24 6.01 -16.41
N GLU A 47 -8.07 7.05 -17.25
CA GLU A 47 -6.80 7.30 -17.93
C GLU A 47 -5.67 7.66 -16.96
N GLY A 48 -4.53 7.00 -17.12
CA GLY A 48 -3.31 7.26 -16.36
C GLY A 48 -3.17 6.40 -15.08
N VAL A 49 -4.06 5.44 -14.86
CA VAL A 49 -3.87 4.42 -13.83
C VAL A 49 -2.69 3.53 -14.20
N THR A 50 -1.65 3.53 -13.36
CA THR A 50 -0.41 2.77 -13.49
C THR A 50 0.30 2.75 -12.14
N ASP A 51 1.53 2.21 -12.07
CA ASP A 51 2.39 2.27 -10.88
C ASP A 51 2.36 3.65 -10.22
N SER A 52 1.86 3.68 -9.01
CA SER A 52 1.67 4.92 -8.22
C SER A 52 2.97 5.71 -8.01
N LYS A 53 4.12 5.04 -8.06
CA LYS A 53 5.46 5.66 -7.87
C LYS A 53 5.88 6.50 -9.07
N LYS A 54 5.33 6.22 -10.26
CA LYS A 54 5.59 6.98 -11.51
C LYS A 54 4.75 8.25 -11.62
N LEU A 55 3.77 8.42 -10.75
CA LEU A 55 2.84 9.53 -10.75
C LEU A 55 3.29 10.66 -9.80
N THR A 56 3.00 11.90 -10.16
CA THR A 56 3.11 13.02 -9.22
C THR A 56 2.04 12.92 -8.12
N ASP A 57 2.28 13.52 -6.96
CA ASP A 57 1.29 13.53 -5.86
C ASP A 57 -0.05 14.13 -6.31
N LYS A 58 -0.03 15.26 -7.03
CA LYS A 58 -1.23 15.89 -7.58
C LYS A 58 -2.02 14.93 -8.48
N LYS A 59 -1.35 14.19 -9.37
CA LYS A 59 -2.01 13.26 -10.28
C LYS A 59 -2.60 12.07 -9.51
N ARG A 60 -1.86 11.51 -8.52
CA ARG A 60 -2.38 10.43 -7.66
C ARG A 60 -3.66 10.81 -6.95
N ARG A 61 -3.73 12.03 -6.38
CA ARG A 61 -4.92 12.52 -5.67
C ARG A 61 -6.14 12.62 -6.58
N ILE A 62 -5.95 13.17 -7.79
CA ILE A 62 -7.02 13.24 -8.79
C ILE A 62 -7.50 11.83 -9.15
N LEU A 63 -6.57 10.92 -9.43
CA LEU A 63 -6.90 9.54 -9.79
C LEU A 63 -7.58 8.80 -8.64
N LYS A 64 -7.11 8.96 -7.40
CA LYS A 64 -7.77 8.37 -6.22
C LYS A 64 -9.24 8.77 -6.14
N ASP A 65 -9.55 10.05 -6.32
CA ASP A 65 -10.93 10.53 -6.23
C ASP A 65 -11.81 9.97 -7.36
N GLN A 66 -11.26 9.83 -8.58
CA GLN A 66 -11.95 9.18 -9.71
C GLN A 66 -12.16 7.68 -9.45
N ILE A 67 -11.12 6.98 -8.99
CA ILE A 67 -11.17 5.55 -8.67
C ILE A 67 -12.24 5.27 -7.61
N LEU A 68 -12.23 6.01 -6.49
CA LEU A 68 -13.18 5.80 -5.40
C LEU A 68 -14.62 6.12 -5.80
N LYS A 69 -14.83 7.03 -6.75
CA LYS A 69 -16.17 7.36 -7.28
C LYS A 69 -16.73 6.24 -8.16
N GLU A 70 -15.87 5.53 -8.90
CA GLU A 70 -16.29 4.47 -9.83
C GLU A 70 -16.28 3.07 -9.19
N ALA A 71 -15.52 2.86 -8.12
CA ALA A 71 -15.34 1.54 -7.51
C ALA A 71 -16.69 0.92 -7.08
N ILE A 72 -16.88 -0.36 -7.40
CA ILE A 72 -18.00 -1.16 -6.91
C ILE A 72 -17.89 -1.36 -5.40
N SER A 73 -16.67 -1.66 -4.93
CA SER A 73 -16.35 -1.83 -3.52
C SER A 73 -14.87 -1.59 -3.30
N TYR A 74 -14.50 -1.03 -2.16
CA TYR A 74 -13.11 -0.89 -1.74
C TYR A 74 -12.99 -0.94 -0.22
N ALA A 75 -11.82 -1.36 0.24
CA ALA A 75 -11.46 -1.28 1.65
C ALA A 75 -9.97 -1.00 1.80
N VAL A 76 -9.62 -0.21 2.81
CA VAL A 76 -8.23 0.09 3.15
C VAL A 76 -7.98 -0.31 4.60
N VAL A 77 -6.89 -1.03 4.82
CA VAL A 77 -6.48 -1.52 6.15
C VAL A 77 -5.06 -1.09 6.44
N ALA A 78 -4.83 -0.69 7.69
CA ALA A 78 -3.52 -0.37 8.22
C ALA A 78 -3.13 -1.39 9.29
N ILE A 79 -1.90 -1.90 9.23
CA ILE A 79 -1.27 -2.66 10.32
C ILE A 79 -0.22 -1.75 10.96
N SER A 80 -0.29 -1.62 12.27
CA SER A 80 0.55 -0.69 13.04
C SER A 80 2.03 -1.06 13.00
N ASN A 81 2.90 -0.09 13.30
CA ASN A 81 4.32 -0.35 13.43
C ASN A 81 4.63 -1.30 14.59
N GLN A 82 3.86 -1.28 15.67
CA GLN A 82 4.02 -2.23 16.79
C GLN A 82 3.75 -3.66 16.32
N GLU A 83 2.65 -3.88 15.62
CA GLU A 83 2.32 -5.19 15.09
C GLU A 83 3.31 -5.65 14.01
N ILE A 84 3.85 -4.74 13.18
CA ILE A 84 4.95 -5.06 12.26
C ILE A 84 6.18 -5.59 13.03
N ASP A 85 6.51 -4.99 14.17
CA ASP A 85 7.61 -5.43 15.01
C ASP A 85 7.37 -6.81 15.63
N GLU A 86 6.12 -7.18 15.88
CA GLU A 86 5.73 -8.49 16.45
C GLU A 86 5.75 -9.62 15.40
N ILE A 87 5.13 -9.38 14.21
CA ILE A 87 4.87 -10.44 13.22
C ILE A 87 5.75 -10.37 11.97
N ASN A 88 6.62 -9.39 11.86
CA ASN A 88 7.44 -8.95 10.72
C ASN A 88 6.62 -8.33 9.56
N ILE A 89 7.35 -7.64 8.65
CA ILE A 89 6.72 -6.88 7.57
C ILE A 89 6.05 -7.74 6.50
N LEU A 90 6.54 -8.95 6.25
CA LEU A 90 5.94 -9.85 5.27
C LEU A 90 4.56 -10.30 5.75
N GLU A 91 4.45 -10.76 6.98
CA GLU A 91 3.19 -11.19 7.59
C GLU A 91 2.23 -10.01 7.80
N ALA A 92 2.74 -8.85 8.22
CA ALA A 92 1.93 -7.63 8.35
C ALA A 92 1.35 -7.18 7.01
N SER A 93 2.13 -7.23 5.91
CA SER A 93 1.63 -6.90 4.57
C SER A 93 0.56 -7.89 4.11
N ARG A 94 0.80 -9.20 4.29
CA ARG A 94 -0.18 -10.25 3.97
C ARG A 94 -1.47 -10.05 4.75
N LYS A 95 -1.36 -9.85 6.07
CA LYS A 95 -2.51 -9.60 6.96
C LYS A 95 -3.29 -8.37 6.50
N ALA A 96 -2.62 -7.26 6.17
CA ALA A 96 -3.28 -6.05 5.68
C ALA A 96 -4.10 -6.32 4.41
N MET A 97 -3.54 -7.07 3.45
CA MET A 97 -4.25 -7.44 2.22
C MET A 97 -5.44 -8.36 2.51
N GLU A 98 -5.26 -9.41 3.31
CA GLU A 98 -6.32 -10.35 3.66
C GLU A 98 -7.47 -9.67 4.40
N GLU A 99 -7.15 -8.76 5.34
CA GLU A 99 -8.17 -8.00 6.06
C GLU A 99 -8.87 -6.98 5.15
N ALA A 100 -8.17 -6.34 4.21
CA ALA A 100 -8.78 -5.44 3.24
C ALA A 100 -9.77 -6.21 2.34
N LEU A 101 -9.38 -7.38 1.85
CA LEU A 101 -10.27 -8.25 1.05
C LEU A 101 -11.51 -8.69 1.83
N LYS A 102 -11.36 -9.05 3.11
CA LYS A 102 -12.49 -9.43 3.99
C LYS A 102 -13.45 -8.27 4.27
N LYS A 103 -12.96 -7.03 4.24
CA LYS A 103 -13.76 -5.81 4.50
C LYS A 103 -14.46 -5.26 3.26
N LEU A 104 -14.28 -5.85 2.09
CA LEU A 104 -15.04 -5.46 0.91
C LEU A 104 -16.54 -5.74 1.15
N GLU A 105 -17.39 -4.74 0.88
CA GLU A 105 -18.85 -4.89 0.96
C GLU A 105 -19.38 -5.86 -0.09
N THR A 106 -18.75 -5.88 -1.27
CA THR A 106 -19.03 -6.83 -2.35
C THR A 106 -17.95 -7.90 -2.37
N LYS A 107 -18.36 -9.18 -2.23
CA LYS A 107 -17.41 -10.30 -2.28
C LYS A 107 -16.90 -10.50 -3.70
N PRO A 108 -15.56 -10.52 -3.92
CA PRO A 108 -14.99 -10.81 -5.23
C PRO A 108 -15.18 -12.30 -5.60
N ASP A 109 -15.20 -12.58 -6.91
CA ASP A 109 -15.14 -13.94 -7.45
C ASP A 109 -13.73 -14.34 -7.90
N TYR A 110 -12.82 -13.38 -8.06
CA TYR A 110 -11.39 -13.57 -8.29
C TYR A 110 -10.56 -12.46 -7.65
N ILE A 111 -9.30 -12.76 -7.29
CA ILE A 111 -8.39 -11.78 -6.64
C ILE A 111 -7.08 -11.71 -7.43
N LEU A 112 -6.60 -10.49 -7.67
CA LEU A 112 -5.27 -10.19 -8.20
C LEU A 112 -4.46 -9.45 -7.13
N THR A 113 -3.26 -9.94 -6.80
CA THR A 113 -2.38 -9.30 -5.81
C THR A 113 -1.05 -8.86 -6.43
N ASP A 114 -0.46 -7.75 -5.95
CA ASP A 114 0.91 -7.39 -6.32
C ASP A 114 1.91 -8.24 -5.55
N ALA A 115 2.51 -9.21 -6.24
CA ALA A 115 3.61 -10.09 -5.79
C ALA A 115 3.44 -10.75 -4.41
N MET A 116 2.20 -10.79 -3.85
CA MET A 116 1.91 -11.36 -2.54
C MET A 116 1.02 -12.59 -2.63
N LYS A 117 1.45 -13.68 -2.00
CA LYS A 117 0.58 -14.85 -1.76
C LYS A 117 -0.25 -14.61 -0.50
N ILE A 118 -1.55 -14.86 -0.58
CA ILE A 118 -2.53 -14.69 0.49
C ILE A 118 -3.22 -16.02 0.81
N HIS A 119 -3.84 -16.11 2.00
CA HIS A 119 -4.65 -17.26 2.39
C HIS A 119 -6.13 -16.92 2.15
N THR A 120 -6.75 -17.60 1.21
CA THR A 120 -8.13 -17.37 0.81
C THR A 120 -8.70 -18.59 0.10
N ASP A 121 -10.03 -18.79 0.20
CA ASP A 121 -10.77 -19.81 -0.58
C ASP A 121 -11.19 -19.29 -1.96
N ILE A 122 -11.01 -18.00 -2.24
CA ILE A 122 -11.34 -17.39 -3.53
C ILE A 122 -10.15 -17.60 -4.48
N PRO A 123 -10.39 -17.99 -5.74
CA PRO A 123 -9.34 -18.10 -6.75
C PRO A 123 -8.52 -16.81 -6.83
N PHE A 124 -7.20 -16.91 -6.85
CA PHE A 124 -6.34 -15.74 -6.93
C PHE A 124 -5.08 -15.96 -7.76
N GLU A 125 -4.53 -14.87 -8.26
CA GLU A 125 -3.23 -14.83 -8.94
C GLU A 125 -2.35 -13.73 -8.35
N SER A 126 -1.09 -14.08 -8.03
CA SER A 126 -0.08 -13.14 -7.57
C SER A 126 0.80 -12.71 -8.74
N ILE A 127 0.75 -11.43 -9.09
CA ILE A 127 1.37 -10.88 -10.30
C ILE A 127 2.60 -10.04 -9.91
N ILE A 128 3.77 -10.42 -10.39
CA ILE A 128 4.99 -9.60 -10.21
C ILE A 128 4.82 -8.29 -10.98
N LYS A 129 5.01 -7.16 -10.28
CA LYS A 129 4.73 -5.80 -10.78
C LYS A 129 3.27 -5.66 -11.22
N GLY A 130 2.38 -6.16 -10.40
CA GLY A 130 0.95 -6.14 -10.66
C GLY A 130 0.40 -4.73 -10.81
N ASP A 131 0.93 -3.77 -10.05
CA ASP A 131 0.61 -2.34 -10.10
C ASP A 131 0.85 -1.69 -11.49
N GLU A 132 1.77 -2.25 -12.30
CA GLU A 132 2.01 -1.82 -13.68
C GLU A 132 1.19 -2.63 -14.72
N ARG A 133 0.82 -3.89 -14.40
CA ARG A 133 0.32 -4.89 -15.34
C ARG A 133 -1.17 -5.18 -15.22
N SER A 134 -1.77 -4.89 -14.07
CA SER A 134 -3.20 -5.02 -13.80
C SER A 134 -3.78 -3.65 -13.46
N TYR A 135 -4.85 -3.26 -14.15
CA TYR A 135 -5.55 -2.01 -13.92
C TYR A 135 -6.12 -1.95 -12.50
N THR A 136 -6.71 -3.04 -12.04
CA THR A 136 -7.38 -3.10 -10.74
C THR A 136 -6.34 -3.04 -9.60
N ILE A 137 -5.18 -3.71 -9.74
CA ILE A 137 -4.07 -3.57 -8.78
C ILE A 137 -3.52 -2.14 -8.81
N GLY A 138 -3.36 -1.53 -9.99
CA GLY A 138 -2.92 -0.14 -10.12
C GLY A 138 -3.86 0.84 -9.42
N CYS A 139 -5.18 0.61 -9.48
CA CYS A 139 -6.18 1.38 -8.72
C CYS A 139 -5.96 1.22 -7.20
N ALA A 140 -5.77 0.00 -6.71
CA ALA A 140 -5.50 -0.28 -5.29
C ALA A 140 -4.21 0.42 -4.82
N SER A 141 -3.13 0.33 -5.62
CA SER A 141 -1.85 0.98 -5.36
C SER A 141 -1.98 2.49 -5.16
N ILE A 142 -2.68 3.17 -6.08
CA ILE A 142 -2.91 4.62 -6.02
C ILE A 142 -3.68 5.00 -4.76
N VAL A 143 -4.76 4.29 -4.44
CA VAL A 143 -5.60 4.56 -3.26
C VAL A 143 -4.81 4.36 -1.97
N ALA A 144 -4.14 3.22 -1.81
CA ALA A 144 -3.32 2.91 -0.64
C ALA A 144 -2.21 3.96 -0.45
N LYS A 145 -1.53 4.35 -1.55
CA LYS A 145 -0.43 5.32 -1.52
C LYS A 145 -0.89 6.69 -1.04
N VAL A 146 -1.99 7.22 -1.56
CA VAL A 146 -2.48 8.54 -1.16
C VAL A 146 -2.91 8.54 0.30
N ILE A 147 -3.68 7.53 0.74
CA ILE A 147 -4.18 7.45 2.13
C ILE A 147 -3.02 7.34 3.13
N ARG A 148 -2.01 6.51 2.83
CA ARG A 148 -0.84 6.40 3.70
C ARG A 148 0.00 7.67 3.72
N ASP A 149 0.20 8.30 2.57
CA ASP A 149 0.98 9.54 2.49
C ASP A 149 0.31 10.67 3.28
N ASP A 150 -1.03 10.75 3.28
CA ASP A 150 -1.81 11.71 4.08
C ASP A 150 -1.59 11.48 5.59
N LEU A 151 -1.64 10.24 6.06
CA LEU A 151 -1.29 9.93 7.45
C LEU A 151 0.11 10.41 7.81
N MET A 152 1.11 10.14 6.95
CA MET A 152 2.49 10.54 7.24
C MET A 152 2.68 12.06 7.26
N ILE A 153 1.90 12.81 6.48
CA ILE A 153 1.86 14.27 6.52
C ILE A 153 1.28 14.76 7.86
N GLU A 154 0.19 14.14 8.35
CA GLU A 154 -0.37 14.50 9.66
C GLU A 154 0.60 14.16 10.80
N LEU A 155 1.22 12.99 10.77
CA LEU A 155 2.24 12.60 11.77
C LEU A 155 3.47 13.53 11.76
N ALA A 156 3.82 14.11 10.61
CA ALA A 156 4.90 15.09 10.54
C ALA A 156 4.61 16.38 11.32
N LYS A 157 3.35 16.74 11.49
CA LYS A 157 2.95 17.89 12.31
C LYS A 157 3.09 17.60 13.82
N GLU A 158 2.78 16.37 14.23
CA GLU A 158 2.89 15.91 15.63
C GLU A 158 4.37 15.64 16.00
N PHE A 159 5.17 15.13 15.05
CA PHE A 159 6.58 14.79 15.23
C PHE A 159 7.46 15.55 14.22
N PRO A 160 7.66 16.86 14.40
CA PRO A 160 8.46 17.66 13.48
C PRO A 160 9.95 17.25 13.54
N GLY A 161 10.65 17.45 12.43
CA GLY A 161 12.11 17.23 12.34
C GLY A 161 12.52 15.94 11.65
N TYR A 162 11.62 14.99 11.39
CA TYR A 162 11.92 13.75 10.63
C TYR A 162 11.62 13.87 9.13
N ASP A 163 11.03 14.98 8.66
CA ASP A 163 10.59 15.22 7.28
C ASP A 163 9.59 14.16 6.75
N TRP A 164 8.72 13.63 7.62
CA TRP A 164 7.74 12.62 7.22
C TRP A 164 6.71 13.15 6.21
N ASP A 165 6.50 14.43 6.16
CA ASP A 165 5.72 15.10 5.12
C ASP A 165 6.35 14.95 3.72
N LYS A 166 7.68 14.78 3.64
CA LYS A 166 8.42 14.57 2.39
C LYS A 166 8.80 13.11 2.17
N ASN A 167 9.49 12.50 3.13
CA ASN A 167 10.03 11.15 2.99
C ASN A 167 9.03 10.03 3.30
N LYS A 168 7.84 10.33 3.83
CA LYS A 168 6.76 9.39 4.15
C LYS A 168 7.21 8.21 5.05
N GLY A 169 8.22 8.44 5.89
CA GLY A 169 8.80 7.43 6.79
C GLY A 169 9.87 6.55 6.16
N TYR A 170 10.26 6.77 4.90
CA TYR A 170 11.36 6.04 4.27
C TYR A 170 12.72 6.42 4.87
N PRO A 171 13.71 5.48 4.88
CA PRO A 171 15.03 5.68 5.49
C PRO A 171 15.95 6.54 4.63
N THR A 172 15.53 7.77 4.30
CA THR A 172 16.39 8.73 3.61
C THR A 172 17.61 9.09 4.47
N PRO A 173 18.70 9.56 3.87
CA PRO A 173 19.88 10.03 4.64
C PRO A 173 19.50 11.06 5.71
N PHE A 174 18.56 11.96 5.40
CA PHE A 174 18.05 12.94 6.36
C PHE A 174 17.31 12.25 7.51
N HIS A 175 16.35 11.34 7.23
CA HIS A 175 15.58 10.64 8.26
C HIS A 175 16.51 9.85 9.21
N LYS A 176 17.50 9.11 8.64
CA LYS A 176 18.50 8.38 9.44
C LYS A 176 19.33 9.32 10.33
N LYS A 177 19.74 10.47 9.80
CA LYS A 177 20.45 11.49 10.61
C LYS A 177 19.56 12.01 11.74
N GLN A 178 18.27 12.23 11.49
CA GLN A 178 17.37 12.72 12.54
C GLN A 178 17.13 11.70 13.65
N LEU A 179 17.19 10.40 13.37
CA LEU A 179 17.19 9.37 14.42
C LEU A 179 18.33 9.57 15.42
N SER A 180 19.53 9.90 14.95
CA SER A 180 20.68 10.16 15.82
C SER A 180 20.56 11.45 16.62
N VAL A 181 19.84 12.45 16.12
CA VAL A 181 19.71 13.78 16.74
C VAL A 181 18.50 13.87 17.67
N LEU A 182 17.36 13.37 17.22
CA LEU A 182 16.07 13.49 17.91
C LEU A 182 15.65 12.19 18.64
N GLY A 183 16.34 11.08 18.38
CA GLY A 183 15.97 9.77 18.88
C GLY A 183 14.84 9.12 18.09
N ILE A 184 14.23 8.12 18.69
CA ILE A 184 13.08 7.40 18.13
C ILE A 184 11.77 7.95 18.67
N THR A 185 10.68 7.75 17.94
CA THR A 185 9.31 8.02 18.39
C THR A 185 8.51 6.73 18.52
N LYS A 186 7.32 6.79 19.10
CA LYS A 186 6.36 5.68 19.17
C LYS A 186 5.93 5.11 17.80
N HIS A 187 6.22 5.82 16.71
CA HIS A 187 5.86 5.43 15.33
C HIS A 187 7.02 4.76 14.57
N HIS A 188 8.24 4.73 15.11
CA HIS A 188 9.34 4.02 14.49
C HIS A 188 9.18 2.50 14.66
N ARG A 189 9.67 1.74 13.66
CA ARG A 189 9.67 0.28 13.67
C ARG A 189 10.96 -0.20 14.32
N LEU A 190 10.85 -0.70 15.52
CA LEU A 190 11.99 -1.03 16.38
C LEU A 190 12.86 -2.17 15.85
N THR A 191 12.27 -3.06 15.05
CA THR A 191 12.97 -4.20 14.43
C THR A 191 13.76 -3.86 13.19
N TYR A 192 13.59 -2.65 12.63
CA TYR A 192 14.30 -2.22 11.44
C TYR A 192 15.73 -1.72 11.77
N GLU A 193 16.71 -2.17 10.95
CA GLU A 193 18.15 -1.93 11.22
C GLU A 193 18.49 -0.47 11.57
N PRO A 194 18.08 0.56 10.82
CA PRO A 194 18.45 1.95 11.17
C PRO A 194 17.90 2.39 12.54
N VAL A 195 16.77 1.84 12.96
CA VAL A 195 16.15 2.16 14.25
C VAL A 195 16.82 1.38 15.37
N LYS A 196 17.13 0.10 15.18
CA LYS A 196 17.91 -0.73 16.12
C LYS A 196 19.25 -0.09 16.43
N LEU A 197 20.02 0.30 15.40
CA LEU A 197 21.32 0.92 15.57
C LEU A 197 21.25 2.22 16.38
N CYS A 198 20.18 3.01 16.17
CA CYS A 198 19.94 4.20 16.98
C CYS A 198 19.69 3.84 18.47
N MET A 199 18.90 2.82 18.74
CA MET A 199 18.59 2.36 20.12
C MET A 199 19.85 1.83 20.84
N GLU A 200 20.73 1.16 20.11
CA GLU A 200 21.97 0.59 20.66
C GLU A 200 23.07 1.63 20.83
N GLY A 201 22.84 2.89 20.48
CA GLY A 201 23.84 3.97 20.53
C GLY A 201 24.95 3.82 19.52
N ILE A 202 24.78 2.94 18.52
CA ILE A 202 25.74 2.69 17.44
C ILE A 202 25.43 3.65 16.29
N ASN A 203 25.62 4.93 16.54
CA ASN A 203 25.53 5.96 15.51
C ASN A 203 26.91 6.16 14.89
N LYS A 204 27.15 5.59 13.74
CA LYS A 204 28.28 5.92 12.87
C LYS A 204 27.94 7.04 11.91
#